data_4f7563be34da10548ea63c06b4f54e70
#
_entry.id   4f7563be34da10548ea63c06b4f54e70
#
_cell.length_a   1.000
_cell.length_b   1.000
_cell.length_c   1.000
_cell.angle_alpha   90.00
_cell.angle_beta   90.00
_cell.angle_gamma   90.00
#
_symmetry.space_group_name_H-M   'P 1'
#
loop_
_entity.id
_entity.type
_entity.pdbx_description
1 polymer ?
#
loop_
_entity_poly.entity_id
_entity_poly.type
_entity_poly.pdbx_seq_one_letter_code
_entity_poly.pdbx_strand_id
1 'polypeptide(L)'
;GSLRSFWGHMDIYTYSYAAVGARKGINKYLQDQIPEYDLRKNWFHPKSGIPWNKFFSATGKPIGTMADRTWLSDIVFMRMAEIYLIASEAAARNGDDASAKTILLKLLKERTAADKYSDVETAITALSHDELLEKIFYNWRVEMWGEGLALTVIKRFKYDNKRSARSLFFKEEAIKWDDSRLVYEIPQNETTNNPLIK
;
A
#
# COMPACT_ATOMS: atom_id res chain seq x y z
N GLY A 1 -15.08 4.12 -17.95
CA GLY A 1 -15.41 3.65 -16.63
C GLY A 1 -16.41 4.55 -15.94
N SER A 2 -17.28 4.00 -15.11
CA SER A 2 -18.23 4.79 -14.33
C SER A 2 -17.50 5.56 -13.23
N LEU A 3 -17.88 6.83 -12.98
CA LEU A 3 -17.44 7.62 -11.82
C LEU A 3 -17.70 6.91 -10.47
N ARG A 4 -18.62 5.95 -10.46
CA ARG A 4 -19.00 5.18 -9.27
C ARG A 4 -18.21 3.88 -9.11
N SER A 5 -17.38 3.51 -10.07
CA SER A 5 -16.53 2.32 -9.98
C SER A 5 -15.25 2.63 -9.20
N PHE A 6 -14.69 1.61 -8.57
CA PHE A 6 -13.38 1.70 -7.92
C PHE A 6 -12.33 2.29 -8.88
N TRP A 7 -12.32 1.84 -10.13
CA TRP A 7 -11.41 2.31 -11.16
C TRP A 7 -11.59 3.79 -11.50
N GLY A 8 -12.82 4.29 -11.46
CA GLY A 8 -13.11 5.71 -11.65
C GLY A 8 -12.45 6.62 -10.62
N HIS A 9 -12.22 6.13 -9.41
CA HIS A 9 -11.54 6.89 -8.35
C HIS A 9 -10.02 6.82 -8.42
N MET A 10 -9.47 5.78 -9.03
CA MET A 10 -8.02 5.55 -9.09
C MET A 10 -7.42 5.95 -10.42
N ASP A 11 -8.20 5.97 -11.48
CA ASP A 11 -7.73 6.25 -12.83
C ASP A 11 -7.66 7.75 -13.10
N ILE A 12 -6.47 8.21 -13.49
CA ILE A 12 -6.19 9.61 -13.84
C ILE A 12 -6.79 10.06 -15.17
N TYR A 13 -7.25 9.12 -16.01
CA TYR A 13 -7.82 9.42 -17.33
C TYR A 13 -9.34 9.35 -17.37
N THR A 14 -9.98 9.07 -16.24
CA THR A 14 -11.43 9.26 -16.13
C THR A 14 -11.75 10.68 -15.68
N TYR A 15 -12.93 11.17 -16.03
CA TYR A 15 -13.52 12.40 -15.45
C TYR A 15 -13.99 12.13 -14.02
N SER A 16 -13.06 11.63 -13.20
CA SER A 16 -13.27 11.37 -11.78
C SER A 16 -12.59 12.44 -10.96
N TYR A 17 -12.84 12.48 -9.66
CA TYR A 17 -12.09 13.33 -8.74
C TYR A 17 -10.57 13.11 -8.81
N ALA A 18 -10.14 11.91 -9.15
CA ALA A 18 -8.73 11.62 -9.37
C ALA A 18 -8.15 12.39 -10.56
N ALA A 19 -8.93 12.57 -11.63
CA ALA A 19 -8.51 13.33 -12.82
C ALA A 19 -8.58 14.85 -12.59
N VAL A 20 -9.52 15.32 -11.78
CA VAL A 20 -9.82 16.76 -11.61
C VAL A 20 -8.95 17.43 -10.54
N GLY A 21 -8.17 16.68 -9.75
CA GLY A 21 -7.26 17.32 -8.79
C GLY A 21 -6.95 16.50 -7.54
N ALA A 22 -7.76 15.51 -7.19
CA ALA A 22 -7.52 14.67 -6.03
C ALA A 22 -6.72 13.40 -6.38
N ARG A 23 -5.70 13.54 -7.22
CA ARG A 23 -4.87 12.40 -7.66
C ARG A 23 -4.22 11.72 -6.48
N LYS A 24 -4.45 10.42 -6.38
CA LYS A 24 -3.84 9.59 -5.33
C LYS A 24 -2.51 9.03 -5.84
N GLY A 25 -1.47 9.27 -5.08
CA GLY A 25 -0.14 8.78 -5.37
C GLY A 25 0.52 8.18 -4.13
N ILE A 26 1.48 7.31 -4.36
CA ILE A 26 2.30 6.77 -3.27
C ILE A 26 3.08 7.91 -2.60
N ASN A 27 3.23 7.83 -1.29
CA ASN A 27 4.07 8.75 -0.54
C ASN A 27 5.51 8.70 -1.09
N LYS A 28 6.12 9.88 -1.35
CA LYS A 28 7.46 9.95 -1.93
C LYS A 28 8.51 9.22 -1.10
N TYR A 29 8.48 9.35 0.22
CA TYR A 29 9.41 8.65 1.10
C TYR A 29 9.30 7.13 0.99
N LEU A 30 8.08 6.61 0.79
CA LEU A 30 7.87 5.18 0.57
C LEU A 30 8.34 4.75 -0.83
N GLN A 31 8.04 5.56 -1.85
CA GLN A 31 8.46 5.26 -3.22
C GLN A 31 9.98 5.24 -3.37
N ASP A 32 10.68 6.18 -2.71
CA ASP A 32 12.14 6.27 -2.76
C ASP A 32 12.82 5.07 -2.07
N GLN A 33 12.12 4.40 -1.16
CA GLN A 33 12.60 3.19 -0.50
C GLN A 33 12.45 1.92 -1.36
N ILE A 34 11.68 1.97 -2.45
CA ILE A 34 11.50 0.81 -3.33
C ILE A 34 12.77 0.66 -4.18
N PRO A 35 13.55 -0.42 -3.98
CA PRO A 35 14.80 -0.60 -4.72
C PRO A 35 14.54 -0.92 -6.19
N GLU A 36 15.55 -0.74 -7.04
CA GLU A 36 15.43 -0.95 -8.49
C GLU A 36 15.10 -2.40 -8.88
N TYR A 37 15.51 -3.35 -8.06
CA TYR A 37 15.24 -4.77 -8.29
C TYR A 37 13.82 -5.20 -7.86
N ASP A 38 13.09 -4.34 -7.15
CA ASP A 38 11.71 -4.62 -6.74
C ASP A 38 10.75 -4.27 -7.89
N LEU A 39 10.10 -5.29 -8.44
CA LEU A 39 9.19 -5.15 -9.59
C LEU A 39 8.03 -4.21 -9.31
N ARG A 40 7.67 -4.00 -8.03
CA ARG A 40 6.61 -3.06 -7.61
C ARG A 40 6.98 -1.60 -7.84
N LYS A 41 8.26 -1.28 -8.04
CA LYS A 41 8.68 0.06 -8.45
C LYS A 41 7.98 0.52 -9.72
N ASN A 42 7.74 -0.41 -10.64
CA ASN A 42 7.05 -0.17 -11.89
C ASN A 42 5.52 0.03 -11.74
N TRP A 43 4.98 -0.15 -10.55
CA TRP A 43 3.57 0.12 -10.29
C TRP A 43 3.22 1.59 -10.28
N PHE A 44 4.21 2.45 -10.05
CA PHE A 44 4.03 3.88 -9.83
C PHE A 44 4.83 4.70 -10.82
N HIS A 45 4.23 5.79 -11.30
CA HIS A 45 4.93 6.75 -12.13
C HIS A 45 6.13 7.36 -11.38
N PRO A 46 7.35 7.37 -11.95
CA PRO A 46 8.56 7.73 -11.22
C PRO A 46 8.52 9.13 -10.57
N LYS A 47 7.98 10.11 -11.30
CA LYS A 47 7.95 11.51 -10.83
C LYS A 47 6.74 11.83 -9.96
N SER A 48 5.54 11.38 -10.36
CA SER A 48 4.29 11.75 -9.69
C SER A 48 3.82 10.76 -8.62
N GLY A 49 4.32 9.52 -8.64
CA GLY A 49 3.88 8.46 -7.74
C GLY A 49 2.47 7.94 -8.01
N ILE A 50 1.85 8.37 -9.10
CA ILE A 50 0.50 7.92 -9.47
C ILE A 50 0.56 6.44 -9.87
N PRO A 51 -0.38 5.59 -9.44
CA PRO A 51 -0.43 4.20 -9.86
C PRO A 51 -0.79 4.13 -11.36
N TRP A 52 0.04 3.52 -12.15
CA TRP A 52 -0.21 3.34 -13.57
C TRP A 52 -0.19 1.89 -14.02
N ASN A 53 0.39 0.99 -13.22
CA ASN A 53 0.47 -0.44 -13.55
C ASN A 53 -0.09 -1.37 -12.46
N LYS A 54 -0.46 -0.86 -11.30
CA LYS A 54 -0.93 -1.72 -10.21
C LYS A 54 -2.35 -2.24 -10.44
N PHE A 55 -3.24 -1.39 -10.94
CA PHE A 55 -4.68 -1.69 -11.00
C PHE A 55 -5.24 -1.79 -12.41
N PHE A 56 -4.49 -1.39 -13.42
CA PHE A 56 -5.04 -1.10 -14.74
C PHE A 56 -4.46 -1.97 -15.85
N SER A 57 -3.50 -2.81 -15.57
CA SER A 57 -2.87 -3.66 -16.58
C SER A 57 -3.39 -5.09 -16.49
N ALA A 58 -4.34 -5.44 -17.33
CA ALA A 58 -4.75 -6.83 -17.49
C ALA A 58 -3.67 -7.69 -18.18
N THR A 59 -2.69 -7.07 -18.84
CA THR A 59 -1.65 -7.76 -19.62
C THR A 59 -0.29 -7.78 -18.94
N GLY A 60 -0.16 -7.17 -17.74
CA GLY A 60 1.14 -7.01 -17.08
C GLY A 60 2.10 -6.06 -17.79
N LYS A 61 1.70 -5.42 -18.87
CA LYS A 61 2.50 -4.42 -19.58
C LYS A 61 2.30 -3.04 -18.99
N PRO A 62 3.33 -2.19 -18.96
CA PRO A 62 3.19 -0.78 -18.60
C PRO A 62 2.11 -0.11 -19.47
N ILE A 63 1.26 0.68 -18.83
CA ILE A 63 0.23 1.44 -19.55
C ILE A 63 0.91 2.62 -20.21
N GLY A 64 1.20 2.50 -21.50
CA GLY A 64 1.82 3.57 -22.27
C GLY A 64 0.82 4.66 -22.68
N THR A 65 -0.40 4.28 -23.01
CA THR A 65 -1.45 5.19 -23.51
C THR A 65 -2.81 4.82 -22.96
N MET A 66 -3.78 5.72 -23.13
CA MET A 66 -5.17 5.48 -22.76
C MET A 66 -5.80 4.29 -23.50
N ALA A 67 -5.32 4.00 -24.71
CA ALA A 67 -5.79 2.89 -25.55
C ALA A 67 -5.39 1.51 -24.99
N ASP A 68 -4.33 1.45 -24.19
CA ASP A 68 -3.82 0.20 -23.61
C ASP A 68 -4.60 -0.22 -22.35
N ARG A 69 -5.57 0.57 -21.93
CA ARG A 69 -6.37 0.31 -20.73
C ARG A 69 -7.55 -0.56 -21.06
N THR A 70 -7.58 -1.70 -20.43
CA THR A 70 -8.79 -2.52 -20.39
C THR A 70 -9.50 -2.27 -19.06
N TRP A 71 -10.70 -1.74 -19.12
CA TRP A 71 -11.62 -1.57 -17.99
C TRP A 71 -12.20 -2.90 -17.50
N LEU A 72 -11.64 -3.99 -17.99
CA LEU A 72 -12.08 -5.36 -17.76
C LEU A 72 -11.28 -6.05 -16.64
N SER A 73 -10.39 -5.33 -15.96
CA SER A 73 -9.67 -5.89 -14.83
C SER A 73 -10.63 -6.18 -13.68
N ASP A 74 -10.51 -7.36 -13.10
CA ASP A 74 -11.25 -7.74 -11.92
C ASP A 74 -10.98 -6.79 -10.74
N ILE A 75 -12.00 -6.56 -9.93
CA ILE A 75 -11.83 -5.86 -8.66
C ILE A 75 -11.25 -6.85 -7.65
N VAL A 76 -10.05 -6.57 -7.20
CA VAL A 76 -9.40 -7.39 -6.19
C VAL A 76 -10.08 -7.14 -4.84
N PHE A 77 -10.74 -8.16 -4.30
CA PHE A 77 -11.32 -8.12 -2.96
C PHE A 77 -10.32 -8.60 -1.90
N MET A 78 -9.68 -9.73 -2.15
CA MET A 78 -8.63 -10.33 -1.32
C MET A 78 -7.66 -11.07 -2.23
N ARG A 79 -6.37 -11.07 -1.89
CA ARG A 79 -5.34 -11.74 -2.69
C ARG A 79 -4.29 -12.41 -1.82
N MET A 80 -3.64 -13.43 -2.37
CA MET A 80 -2.65 -14.25 -1.64
C MET A 80 -1.52 -13.43 -1.02
N ALA A 81 -1.15 -12.29 -1.61
CA ALA A 81 -0.13 -11.42 -1.03
C ALA A 81 -0.54 -10.88 0.35
N GLU A 82 -1.82 -10.55 0.55
CA GLU A 82 -2.35 -10.16 1.86
C GLU A 82 -2.24 -11.31 2.87
N ILE A 83 -2.61 -12.52 2.47
CA ILE A 83 -2.51 -13.71 3.34
C ILE A 83 -1.07 -13.98 3.74
N TYR A 84 -0.10 -13.87 2.81
CA TYR A 84 1.32 -14.02 3.15
C TYR A 84 1.78 -12.95 4.14
N LEU A 85 1.34 -11.71 4.00
CA LEU A 85 1.69 -10.63 4.93
C LEU A 85 1.06 -10.84 6.31
N ILE A 86 -0.21 -11.26 6.38
CA ILE A 86 -0.88 -11.61 7.64
C ILE A 86 -0.13 -12.75 8.35
N ALA A 87 0.15 -13.84 7.63
CA ALA A 87 0.79 -15.00 8.20
C ALA A 87 2.23 -14.71 8.66
N SER A 88 3.01 -13.97 7.85
CA SER A 88 4.36 -13.55 8.22
C SER A 88 4.36 -12.65 9.45
N GLU A 89 3.47 -11.64 9.50
CA GLU A 89 3.34 -10.76 10.67
C GLU A 89 2.93 -11.53 11.93
N ALA A 90 1.96 -12.42 11.80
CA ALA A 90 1.48 -13.22 12.94
C ALA A 90 2.59 -14.13 13.49
N ALA A 91 3.36 -14.79 12.61
CA ALA A 91 4.48 -15.62 13.02
C ALA A 91 5.56 -14.79 13.73
N ALA A 92 5.97 -13.64 13.16
CA ALA A 92 6.96 -12.76 13.79
C ALA A 92 6.49 -12.28 15.16
N ARG A 93 5.24 -11.80 15.28
CA ARG A 93 4.69 -11.33 16.57
C ARG A 93 4.55 -12.43 17.62
N ASN A 94 4.49 -13.69 17.18
CA ASN A 94 4.50 -14.86 18.06
C ASN A 94 5.92 -15.37 18.38
N GLY A 95 6.96 -14.67 17.93
CA GLY A 95 8.36 -15.04 18.17
C GLY A 95 8.92 -16.11 17.21
N ASP A 96 8.15 -16.53 16.21
CA ASP A 96 8.60 -17.50 15.20
C ASP A 96 9.14 -16.77 13.96
N ASP A 97 10.30 -16.15 14.12
CA ASP A 97 10.96 -15.41 13.04
C ASP A 97 11.35 -16.30 11.85
N ALA A 98 11.64 -17.57 12.10
CA ALA A 98 12.00 -18.50 11.03
C ALA A 98 10.83 -18.72 10.06
N SER A 99 9.66 -19.04 10.58
CA SER A 99 8.43 -19.15 9.77
C SER A 99 8.06 -17.82 9.12
N ALA A 100 8.16 -16.71 9.85
CA ALA A 100 7.86 -15.39 9.33
C ALA A 100 8.72 -15.02 8.11
N LYS A 101 10.03 -15.26 8.16
CA LYS A 101 10.97 -15.05 7.05
C LYS A 101 10.64 -15.95 5.87
N THR A 102 10.40 -17.23 6.12
CA THR A 102 10.03 -18.20 5.07
C THR A 102 8.75 -17.79 4.33
N ILE A 103 7.73 -17.33 5.05
CA ILE A 103 6.46 -16.87 4.46
C ILE A 103 6.67 -15.57 3.68
N LEU A 104 7.40 -14.60 4.24
CA LEU A 104 7.71 -13.35 3.57
C LEU A 104 8.47 -13.58 2.25
N LEU A 105 9.42 -14.50 2.24
CA LEU A 105 10.20 -14.85 1.06
C LEU A 105 9.35 -15.42 -0.07
N LYS A 106 8.23 -16.11 0.21
CA LYS A 106 7.29 -16.55 -0.83
C LYS A 106 6.70 -15.35 -1.59
N LEU A 107 6.35 -14.28 -0.88
CA LEU A 107 5.89 -13.05 -1.52
C LEU A 107 7.03 -12.36 -2.28
N LEU A 108 8.19 -12.20 -1.66
CA LEU A 108 9.31 -11.47 -2.23
C LEU A 108 9.89 -12.14 -3.47
N LYS A 109 9.78 -13.45 -3.59
CA LYS A 109 10.18 -14.20 -4.79
C LYS A 109 9.43 -13.70 -6.04
N GLU A 110 8.15 -13.41 -5.90
CA GLU A 110 7.31 -12.90 -6.99
C GLU A 110 7.43 -11.38 -7.20
N ARG A 111 8.18 -10.70 -6.35
CA ARG A 111 8.32 -9.24 -6.36
C ARG A 111 9.75 -8.76 -6.62
N THR A 112 10.68 -9.67 -6.77
CA THR A 112 12.10 -9.39 -6.97
C THR A 112 12.54 -9.86 -8.35
N ALA A 113 13.37 -9.08 -9.02
CA ALA A 113 14.02 -9.49 -10.25
C ALA A 113 14.78 -10.79 -10.03
N ALA A 114 14.67 -11.73 -10.96
CA ALA A 114 15.15 -13.12 -10.77
C ALA A 114 16.65 -13.20 -10.45
N ASP A 115 17.45 -12.34 -11.07
CA ASP A 115 18.91 -12.25 -10.86
C ASP A 115 19.29 -11.64 -9.50
N LYS A 116 18.33 -11.05 -8.76
CA LYS A 116 18.51 -10.42 -7.45
C LYS A 116 17.88 -11.17 -6.29
N TYR A 117 17.12 -12.23 -6.58
CA TYR A 117 16.37 -12.92 -5.52
C TYR A 117 17.29 -13.55 -4.47
N SER A 118 18.43 -14.12 -4.85
CA SER A 118 19.39 -14.72 -3.91
C SER A 118 19.96 -13.70 -2.91
N ASP A 119 20.22 -12.48 -3.39
CA ASP A 119 20.68 -11.38 -2.52
C ASP A 119 19.61 -10.99 -1.52
N VAL A 120 18.35 -10.91 -1.97
CA VAL A 120 17.20 -10.60 -1.13
C VAL A 120 16.94 -11.70 -0.09
N GLU A 121 17.01 -12.97 -0.50
CA GLU A 121 16.85 -14.12 0.39
C GLU A 121 17.88 -14.11 1.51
N THR A 122 19.15 -13.88 1.16
CA THR A 122 20.24 -13.73 2.12
C THR A 122 19.98 -12.58 3.09
N ALA A 123 19.60 -11.42 2.58
CA ALA A 123 19.32 -10.24 3.40
C ALA A 123 18.15 -10.49 4.37
N ILE A 124 17.05 -11.08 3.91
CA ILE A 124 15.89 -11.39 4.77
C ILE A 124 16.25 -12.41 5.85
N THR A 125 17.02 -13.42 5.50
CA THR A 125 17.43 -14.47 6.44
C THR A 125 18.28 -13.89 7.59
N ALA A 126 19.10 -12.89 7.31
CA ALA A 126 19.98 -12.26 8.28
C ALA A 126 19.28 -11.25 9.24
N LEU A 127 18.03 -10.84 8.96
CA LEU A 127 17.34 -9.83 9.77
C LEU A 127 17.16 -10.28 11.24
N SER A 128 17.36 -9.38 12.15
CA SER A 128 16.90 -9.47 13.54
C SER A 128 15.36 -9.42 13.61
N HIS A 129 14.80 -9.69 14.79
CA HIS A 129 13.36 -9.63 15.02
C HIS A 129 12.76 -8.26 14.66
N ASP A 130 13.36 -7.20 15.18
CA ASP A 130 12.86 -5.84 14.96
C ASP A 130 12.96 -5.43 13.48
N GLU A 131 14.08 -5.72 12.82
CA GLU A 131 14.27 -5.47 11.39
C GLU A 131 13.29 -6.28 10.53
N LEU A 132 12.96 -7.51 10.95
CA LEU A 132 11.95 -8.32 10.28
C LEU A 132 10.56 -7.69 10.37
N LEU A 133 10.16 -7.21 11.53
CA LEU A 133 8.88 -6.49 11.70
C LEU A 133 8.84 -5.21 10.86
N GLU A 134 9.93 -4.43 10.81
CA GLU A 134 10.04 -3.27 9.94
C GLU A 134 9.93 -3.65 8.44
N LYS A 135 10.56 -4.76 8.06
CA LYS A 135 10.51 -5.26 6.68
C LYS A 135 9.11 -5.74 6.30
N ILE A 136 8.42 -6.43 7.21
CA ILE A 136 7.01 -6.83 7.02
C ILE A 136 6.13 -5.58 6.89
N PHE A 137 6.31 -4.58 7.76
CA PHE A 137 5.58 -3.32 7.69
C PHE A 137 5.80 -2.59 6.36
N TYR A 138 7.06 -2.49 5.91
CA TYR A 138 7.39 -1.92 4.61
C TYR A 138 6.62 -2.63 3.49
N ASN A 139 6.60 -3.98 3.51
CA ASN A 139 5.90 -4.76 2.49
C ASN A 139 4.39 -4.56 2.54
N TRP A 140 3.78 -4.43 3.72
CA TRP A 140 2.38 -4.05 3.86
C TRP A 140 2.08 -2.73 3.13
N ARG A 141 2.91 -1.73 3.33
CA ARG A 141 2.71 -0.39 2.75
C ARG A 141 2.85 -0.36 1.24
N VAL A 142 3.82 -1.10 0.69
CA VAL A 142 4.06 -1.13 -0.76
C VAL A 142 3.08 -2.07 -1.45
N GLU A 143 2.96 -3.30 -0.95
CA GLU A 143 2.16 -4.35 -1.58
C GLU A 143 0.67 -4.01 -1.57
N MET A 144 0.15 -3.55 -0.42
CA MET A 144 -1.27 -3.28 -0.23
C MET A 144 -1.63 -1.80 -0.47
N TRP A 145 -0.76 -1.05 -1.14
CA TRP A 145 -1.03 0.34 -1.45
C TRP A 145 -2.32 0.50 -2.25
N GLY A 146 -3.21 1.39 -1.78
CA GLY A 146 -4.48 1.71 -2.45
C GLY A 146 -5.60 0.68 -2.23
N GLU A 147 -5.40 -0.35 -1.40
CA GLU A 147 -6.35 -1.42 -1.13
C GLU A 147 -7.11 -1.24 0.20
N GLY A 148 -7.08 -0.04 0.79
CA GLY A 148 -7.88 0.30 1.98
C GLY A 148 -7.21 -0.04 3.33
N LEU A 149 -6.12 -0.78 3.34
CA LEU A 149 -5.53 -1.33 4.58
C LEU A 149 -4.53 -0.40 5.29
N ALA A 150 -4.16 0.73 4.67
CA ALA A 150 -3.05 1.57 5.16
C ALA A 150 -3.27 2.07 6.60
N LEU A 151 -4.48 2.52 6.94
CA LEU A 151 -4.77 3.08 8.27
C LEU A 151 -4.65 2.02 9.37
N THR A 152 -5.24 0.84 9.14
CA THR A 152 -5.19 -0.26 10.12
C THR A 152 -3.77 -0.76 10.34
N VAL A 153 -2.99 -0.86 9.27
CA VAL A 153 -1.57 -1.27 9.32
C VAL A 153 -0.74 -0.24 10.09
N ILE A 154 -0.89 1.05 9.77
CA ILE A 154 -0.17 2.14 10.45
C ILE A 154 -0.47 2.12 11.96
N LYS A 155 -1.74 1.97 12.36
CA LYS A 155 -2.13 1.89 13.76
C LYS A 155 -1.58 0.65 14.46
N ARG A 156 -1.63 -0.52 13.80
CA ARG A 156 -1.14 -1.78 14.37
C ARG A 156 0.38 -1.79 14.57
N PHE A 157 1.13 -1.14 13.69
CA PHE A 157 2.58 -1.00 13.80
C PHE A 157 3.01 0.26 14.58
N LYS A 158 2.05 1.07 15.06
CA LYS A 158 2.32 2.33 15.78
C LYS A 158 3.27 3.26 15.01
N TYR A 159 3.05 3.37 13.71
CA TYR A 159 3.95 4.12 12.82
C TYR A 159 3.48 5.55 12.63
N ASP A 160 4.35 6.49 12.94
CA ASP A 160 4.11 7.91 12.65
C ASP A 160 4.24 8.16 11.15
N ASN A 161 3.12 8.51 10.52
CA ASN A 161 3.07 8.66 9.07
C ASN A 161 3.54 10.04 8.63
N LYS A 162 4.75 10.11 8.09
CA LYS A 162 5.28 11.33 7.49
C LYS A 162 4.74 11.50 6.08
N ARG A 163 4.00 12.56 5.83
CA ARG A 163 3.52 12.93 4.49
C ARG A 163 4.61 13.72 3.76
N SER A 164 4.78 13.42 2.47
CA SER A 164 5.70 14.17 1.62
C SER A 164 5.02 15.40 1.01
N ALA A 165 5.82 16.41 0.68
CA ALA A 165 5.39 17.62 -0.03
C ALA A 165 4.83 17.38 -1.45
N ARG A 166 4.81 16.14 -1.94
CA ARG A 166 4.20 15.78 -3.24
C ARG A 166 2.68 15.98 -3.25
N SER A 167 2.05 16.02 -2.09
CA SER A 167 0.62 16.31 -1.99
C SER A 167 0.36 17.79 -2.26
N LEU A 168 -0.42 18.10 -3.29
CA LEU A 168 -0.80 19.48 -3.65
C LEU A 168 -1.62 20.17 -2.55
N PHE A 169 -2.25 19.42 -1.67
CA PHE A 169 -3.20 19.94 -0.67
C PHE A 169 -2.67 19.92 0.75
N PHE A 170 -1.56 19.25 1.01
CA PHE A 170 -1.04 19.11 2.36
C PHE A 170 0.44 19.47 2.39
N LYS A 171 0.79 20.31 3.36
CA LYS A 171 2.19 20.54 3.70
C LYS A 171 2.83 19.24 4.16
N GLU A 172 4.15 19.18 4.09
CA GLU A 172 4.90 18.10 4.72
C GLU A 172 4.57 18.07 6.23
N GLU A 173 3.96 16.99 6.67
CA GLU A 173 3.48 16.82 8.04
C GLU A 173 3.69 15.39 8.50
N ALA A 174 4.18 15.24 9.72
CA ALA A 174 4.17 13.95 10.41
C ALA A 174 2.88 13.84 11.24
N ILE A 175 2.09 12.81 10.99
CA ILE A 175 0.89 12.50 11.77
C ILE A 175 1.22 11.29 12.64
N LYS A 176 1.10 11.46 13.95
CA LYS A 176 1.30 10.35 14.90
C LYS A 176 0.26 9.25 14.69
N TRP A 177 0.65 8.02 14.95
CA TRP A 177 -0.23 6.86 14.79
C TRP A 177 -1.48 6.90 15.68
N ASP A 178 -1.43 7.60 16.82
CA ASP A 178 -2.49 7.79 17.80
C ASP A 178 -3.20 9.15 17.70
N ASP A 179 -2.91 9.93 16.66
CA ASP A 179 -3.55 11.23 16.42
C ASP A 179 -5.07 11.07 16.33
N SER A 180 -5.81 11.92 17.04
CA SER A 180 -7.27 11.89 17.08
C SER A 180 -7.92 12.05 15.69
N ARG A 181 -7.28 12.74 14.76
CA ARG A 181 -7.73 12.87 13.36
C ARG A 181 -7.75 11.54 12.59
N LEU A 182 -7.11 10.50 13.13
CA LEU A 182 -7.12 9.13 12.57
C LEU A 182 -8.23 8.25 13.18
N VAL A 183 -9.13 8.83 13.94
CA VAL A 183 -10.32 8.17 14.49
C VAL A 183 -11.54 8.75 13.81
N TYR A 184 -12.43 7.88 13.33
CA TYR A 184 -13.73 8.33 12.85
C TYR A 184 -14.57 8.79 14.04
N GLU A 185 -15.05 10.02 13.98
CA GLU A 185 -15.98 10.54 14.97
C GLU A 185 -17.33 9.83 14.84
N ILE A 186 -17.99 9.63 15.97
CA ILE A 186 -19.38 9.17 15.96
C ILE A 186 -20.23 10.26 15.33
N PRO A 187 -21.09 9.97 14.34
CA PRO A 187 -21.90 10.97 13.70
C PRO A 187 -22.73 11.76 14.72
N GLN A 188 -22.81 13.08 14.54
CA GLN A 188 -23.51 13.97 15.46
C GLN A 188 -24.97 13.56 15.70
N ASN A 189 -25.66 13.05 14.67
CA ASN A 189 -27.01 12.54 14.82
C ASN A 189 -27.09 11.39 15.82
N GLU A 190 -26.08 10.53 15.86
CA GLU A 190 -26.01 9.41 16.79
C GLU A 190 -25.77 9.93 18.23
N THR A 191 -24.83 10.84 18.40
CA THR A 191 -24.54 11.44 19.73
C THR A 191 -25.72 12.27 20.27
N THR A 192 -26.54 12.84 19.39
CA THR A 192 -27.69 13.67 19.78
C THR A 192 -28.92 12.82 20.12
N ASN A 193 -29.15 11.76 19.38
CA ASN A 193 -30.42 11.00 19.44
C ASN A 193 -30.29 9.65 20.17
N ASN A 194 -29.09 9.16 20.42
CA ASN A 194 -28.87 7.91 21.12
C ASN A 194 -28.50 8.15 22.60
N PRO A 195 -29.44 7.87 23.55
CA PRO A 195 -29.20 8.13 24.96
C PRO A 195 -28.11 7.22 25.59
N LEU A 196 -27.68 6.18 24.88
CA LEU A 196 -26.64 5.25 25.33
C LEU A 196 -25.22 5.76 25.00
N ILE A 197 -25.09 6.79 24.16
CA ILE A 197 -23.81 7.43 23.81
C ILE A 197 -23.73 8.73 24.63
N LYS A 198 -22.93 8.71 25.69
CA LYS A 198 -22.63 9.86 26.52
C LYS A 198 -21.16 10.18 26.49
#